data_cbbec74dcd0c6513b5b4967110ca095f
#
_entry.id   cbbec74dcd0c6513b5b4967110ca095f
#
_cell.length_a   1.000
_cell.length_b   1.000
_cell.length_c   1.000
_cell.angle_alpha   90.00
_cell.angle_beta   90.00
_cell.angle_gamma   90.00
#
_symmetry.space_group_name_H-M   'P 1'
#
loop_
_entity.id
_entity.type
_entity.pdbx_description
1 polymer ?
#
loop_
_entity_poly.entity_id
_entity_poly.type
_entity_poly.pdbx_seq_one_letter_code
_entity_poly.pdbx_strand_id
1 'polypeptide(L)'
;MKRFICCLLTLVMFSSCTDKNEITKYKEEEKMSAADNHTHILYTTGKTQYGENTGTTKTYTGLEPLPLADYQAVSTNPSGLPVTKISHSYGVAENETAHSISVNSQKFFEEKGYNALTLDTTEGTKKIYLTFDVGYDNGYTEIILNTLKEKGVTAAFFCTVDEMKSNPSAVARMINEGHIVGNHTKNHPSMAEISREEMIEEIKGFDDYIRTNFGYSSPFFRFPKGEYSEEALDVTGSMGYMSVFWSLAYADWDVNNQKSPSHAHNTVISRIHPGAVILLHAVSSDNAHALGDIIDTARNMGYEFESIENYRNYN
;
A
#
# COMPACT_ATOMS: atom_id res chain seq x y z
N MET A 1 9.03 25.97 74.69
CA MET A 1 10.16 25.38 74.00
C MET A 1 9.61 24.46 72.88
N LYS A 2 9.51 25.00 71.68
CA LYS A 2 9.03 24.26 70.50
C LYS A 2 10.25 23.98 69.60
N ARG A 3 10.57 22.73 69.40
CA ARG A 3 11.63 22.28 68.47
C ARG A 3 11.05 22.22 67.06
N PHE A 4 11.60 23.01 66.17
CA PHE A 4 11.38 22.88 64.72
C PHE A 4 12.28 21.76 64.18
N ILE A 5 11.68 20.78 63.52
CA ILE A 5 12.37 19.78 62.74
C ILE A 5 12.35 20.25 61.30
N CYS A 6 13.54 20.53 60.78
CA CYS A 6 13.74 20.91 59.40
C CYS A 6 13.86 19.62 58.57
N CYS A 7 12.86 19.32 57.72
CA CYS A 7 12.92 18.28 56.73
C CYS A 7 13.67 18.80 55.50
N LEU A 8 14.86 18.28 55.27
CA LEU A 8 15.63 18.52 54.06
C LEU A 8 15.05 17.63 52.95
N LEU A 9 14.34 18.23 52.01
CA LEU A 9 13.98 17.55 50.75
C LEU A 9 15.18 17.58 49.83
N THR A 10 15.84 16.44 49.67
CA THR A 10 16.82 16.23 48.60
C THR A 10 16.07 16.00 47.28
N LEU A 11 16.12 17.00 46.44
CA LEU A 11 15.65 16.96 45.06
C LEU A 11 16.66 16.13 44.26
N VAL A 12 16.34 14.87 43.98
CA VAL A 12 17.13 14.06 43.03
C VAL A 12 16.72 14.48 41.63
N MET A 13 17.51 15.31 41.01
CA MET A 13 17.42 15.60 39.58
C MET A 13 17.90 14.35 38.82
N PHE A 14 16.97 13.60 38.24
CA PHE A 14 17.31 12.66 37.19
C PHE A 14 17.67 13.46 35.93
N SER A 15 18.95 13.65 35.71
CA SER A 15 19.49 14.06 34.44
C SER A 15 19.34 12.89 33.47
N SER A 16 18.32 12.92 32.64
CA SER A 16 18.24 12.02 31.49
C SER A 16 19.22 12.52 30.43
N CYS A 17 20.48 12.23 30.61
CA CYS A 17 21.43 12.22 29.52
C CYS A 17 21.16 10.97 28.68
N THR A 18 20.22 11.04 27.75
CA THR A 18 20.20 10.09 26.64
C THR A 18 21.42 10.39 25.80
N ASP A 19 22.37 9.47 25.87
CA ASP A 19 23.63 9.55 25.14
C ASP A 19 23.31 9.61 23.66
N LYS A 20 23.73 10.68 22.99
CA LYS A 20 23.55 10.84 21.54
C LYS A 20 24.17 9.67 20.77
N ASN A 21 25.16 9.00 21.36
CA ASN A 21 25.79 7.82 20.78
C ASN A 21 24.87 6.58 20.80
N GLU A 22 24.02 6.43 21.81
CA GLU A 22 23.04 5.34 21.82
C GLU A 22 21.95 5.53 20.75
N ILE A 23 21.47 6.76 20.58
CA ILE A 23 20.47 7.07 19.54
C ILE A 23 21.07 6.87 18.13
N THR A 24 22.33 7.24 17.95
CA THR A 24 23.03 7.03 16.66
C THR A 24 23.28 5.55 16.41
N LYS A 25 23.64 4.79 17.43
CA LYS A 25 23.83 3.34 17.35
C LYS A 25 22.52 2.62 17.06
N TYR A 26 21.41 3.02 17.69
CA TYR A 26 20.08 2.47 17.41
C TYR A 26 19.64 2.73 15.96
N LYS A 27 19.90 3.94 15.44
CA LYS A 27 19.62 4.28 14.03
C LYS A 27 20.51 3.54 13.04
N GLU A 28 21.76 3.24 13.41
CA GLU A 28 22.67 2.43 12.60
C GLU A 28 22.29 0.94 12.65
N GLU A 29 21.86 0.43 13.80
CA GLU A 29 21.35 -0.94 13.91
C GLU A 29 20.03 -1.14 13.16
N GLU A 30 19.11 -0.16 13.18
CA GLU A 30 17.90 -0.19 12.35
C GLU A 30 18.24 -0.10 10.85
N LYS A 31 19.19 0.71 10.45
CA LYS A 31 19.68 0.75 9.07
C LYS A 31 20.35 -0.55 8.65
N MET A 32 21.13 -1.16 9.52
CA MET A 32 21.75 -2.48 9.26
C MET A 32 20.68 -3.58 9.20
N SER A 33 19.66 -3.55 10.07
CA SER A 33 18.54 -4.48 10.02
C SER A 33 17.72 -4.34 8.74
N ALA A 34 17.46 -3.12 8.30
CA ALA A 34 16.79 -2.89 7.02
C ALA A 34 17.67 -3.34 5.83
N ALA A 35 18.99 -3.08 5.88
CA ALA A 35 19.93 -3.53 4.86
C ALA A 35 20.04 -5.07 4.83
N ASP A 36 20.05 -5.73 5.98
CA ASP A 36 20.06 -7.19 6.05
C ASP A 36 18.79 -7.82 5.49
N ASN A 37 17.64 -7.15 5.66
CA ASN A 37 16.38 -7.59 5.06
C ASN A 37 16.40 -7.48 3.53
N HIS A 38 17.16 -6.53 2.95
CA HIS A 38 17.31 -6.44 1.49
C HIS A 38 17.92 -7.70 0.90
N THR A 39 18.89 -8.33 1.57
CA THR A 39 19.52 -9.56 1.09
C THR A 39 18.56 -10.75 1.07
N HIS A 40 17.51 -10.71 1.87
CA HIS A 40 16.50 -11.76 1.93
C HIS A 40 15.39 -11.63 0.89
N ILE A 41 15.28 -10.47 0.25
CA ILE A 41 14.25 -10.17 -0.75
C ILE A 41 14.81 -10.29 -2.18
N LEU A 42 16.11 -10.46 -2.32
CA LEU A 42 16.75 -10.58 -3.63
C LEU A 42 16.26 -11.81 -4.39
N TYR A 43 16.02 -11.64 -5.64
CA TYR A 43 15.55 -12.71 -6.54
C TYR A 43 16.56 -13.84 -6.67
N THR A 44 16.06 -15.04 -6.74
CA THR A 44 16.87 -16.26 -6.63
C THR A 44 17.83 -16.49 -7.79
N THR A 45 17.52 -15.99 -8.94
CA THR A 45 18.33 -16.22 -10.16
C THR A 45 18.12 -15.07 -11.15
N GLY A 46 19.17 -14.79 -11.90
CA GLY A 46 19.10 -13.89 -13.03
C GLY A 46 19.76 -12.55 -12.83
N LYS A 47 19.71 -11.77 -13.86
CA LYS A 47 20.19 -10.38 -13.85
C LYS A 47 19.02 -9.47 -13.66
N THR A 48 19.13 -8.62 -12.66
CA THR A 48 18.27 -7.46 -12.55
C THR A 48 18.93 -6.27 -13.24
N GLN A 49 18.22 -5.19 -13.45
CA GLN A 49 18.79 -3.93 -13.93
C GLN A 49 19.98 -3.47 -13.10
N TYR A 50 20.03 -3.88 -11.86
CA TYR A 50 21.07 -3.48 -10.90
C TYR A 50 22.19 -4.49 -10.74
N GLY A 51 22.25 -5.54 -11.59
CA GLY A 51 23.33 -6.52 -11.61
C GLY A 51 22.90 -7.97 -11.48
N GLU A 52 23.89 -8.84 -11.27
CA GLU A 52 23.61 -10.25 -11.02
C GLU A 52 23.12 -10.45 -9.61
N ASN A 53 22.00 -11.10 -9.49
CA ASN A 53 21.48 -11.54 -8.22
C ASN A 53 22.18 -12.85 -7.82
N THR A 54 23.04 -12.77 -6.83
CA THR A 54 23.76 -13.94 -6.30
C THR A 54 23.03 -14.60 -5.13
N GLY A 55 21.88 -14.06 -4.73
CA GLY A 55 21.08 -14.58 -3.63
C GLY A 55 20.25 -15.79 -4.03
N THR A 56 19.80 -16.54 -3.05
CA THR A 56 18.87 -17.66 -3.20
C THR A 56 17.47 -17.28 -2.74
N THR A 57 17.14 -16.00 -2.77
CA THR A 57 15.93 -15.46 -2.20
C THR A 57 14.80 -15.43 -3.20
N LYS A 58 13.62 -15.72 -2.71
CA LYS A 58 12.37 -15.48 -3.41
C LYS A 58 11.82 -14.14 -2.97
N THR A 59 11.05 -13.52 -3.83
CA THR A 59 10.07 -12.56 -3.35
C THR A 59 9.06 -13.30 -2.47
N TYR A 60 8.60 -12.69 -1.41
CA TYR A 60 7.62 -13.31 -0.52
C TYR A 60 6.28 -13.55 -1.21
N THR A 61 5.94 -12.72 -2.14
CA THR A 61 4.72 -12.81 -2.93
C THR A 61 4.85 -13.76 -4.11
N GLY A 62 6.05 -14.23 -4.43
CA GLY A 62 6.32 -15.01 -5.64
C GLY A 62 6.31 -14.19 -6.93
N LEU A 63 6.16 -12.86 -6.83
CA LEU A 63 6.14 -11.98 -7.99
C LEU A 63 7.52 -11.93 -8.65
N GLU A 64 7.52 -12.07 -9.97
CA GLU A 64 8.70 -11.79 -10.77
C GLU A 64 8.96 -10.27 -10.79
N PRO A 65 10.24 -9.85 -10.79
CA PRO A 65 10.56 -8.44 -10.96
C PRO A 65 9.95 -7.92 -12.23
N LEU A 66 9.38 -6.74 -12.19
CA LEU A 66 9.02 -6.04 -13.42
C LEU A 66 10.25 -5.96 -14.33
N PRO A 67 10.10 -6.31 -15.62
CA PRO A 67 11.16 -6.03 -16.57
C PRO A 67 11.45 -4.56 -16.52
N LEU A 68 12.74 -4.22 -16.51
CA LEU A 68 13.14 -2.83 -16.63
C LEU A 68 12.92 -2.42 -18.06
N ALA A 69 11.84 -1.76 -18.27
CA ALA A 69 11.65 -1.08 -19.50
C ALA A 69 12.63 0.11 -19.54
N ASP A 70 13.36 0.21 -20.62
CA ASP A 70 14.11 1.43 -20.97
C ASP A 70 13.09 2.50 -21.37
N TYR A 71 12.35 3.01 -20.39
CA TYR A 71 11.36 4.05 -20.61
C TYR A 71 12.07 5.36 -20.85
N GLN A 72 12.23 5.68 -22.11
CA GLN A 72 12.53 7.03 -22.52
C GLN A 72 11.28 7.88 -22.24
N ALA A 73 11.44 8.97 -21.51
CA ALA A 73 10.38 9.93 -21.35
C ALA A 73 9.95 10.42 -22.75
N VAL A 74 8.75 10.03 -23.16
CA VAL A 74 8.21 10.44 -24.47
C VAL A 74 7.19 11.54 -24.20
N SER A 75 7.50 12.75 -24.66
CA SER A 75 6.64 13.95 -24.50
C SER A 75 5.33 13.88 -25.28
N THR A 76 5.19 12.90 -26.14
CA THR A 76 4.03 12.79 -27.02
C THR A 76 3.07 11.70 -26.52
N ASN A 77 1.78 11.97 -26.66
CA ASN A 77 0.72 10.98 -26.54
C ASN A 77 0.49 10.35 -27.93
N PRO A 78 1.24 9.29 -28.29
CA PRO A 78 1.22 8.75 -29.64
C PRO A 78 -0.12 8.11 -30.01
N SER A 79 -0.89 7.67 -29.01
CA SER A 79 -2.20 7.06 -29.20
C SER A 79 -3.32 8.09 -29.24
N GLY A 80 -3.05 9.36 -28.94
CA GLY A 80 -4.06 10.43 -28.91
C GLY A 80 -5.17 10.20 -27.88
N LEU A 81 -4.83 9.51 -26.76
CA LEU A 81 -5.80 9.18 -25.75
C LEU A 81 -6.27 10.41 -24.97
N PRO A 82 -7.49 10.41 -24.45
CA PRO A 82 -8.02 11.50 -23.63
C PRO A 82 -7.13 11.79 -22.41
N VAL A 83 -6.81 13.07 -22.23
CA VAL A 83 -6.07 13.60 -21.07
C VAL A 83 -7.01 14.16 -19.99
N THR A 84 -8.32 14.09 -20.23
CA THR A 84 -9.32 14.62 -19.28
C THR A 84 -9.25 13.85 -17.98
N LYS A 85 -9.15 14.60 -16.87
CA LYS A 85 -9.16 14.03 -15.53
C LYS A 85 -10.47 13.30 -15.23
N ILE A 86 -10.36 12.09 -14.78
CA ILE A 86 -11.43 11.27 -14.25
C ILE A 86 -11.11 11.03 -12.77
N SER A 87 -12.08 11.29 -11.88
CA SER A 87 -11.99 10.90 -10.48
C SER A 87 -12.68 9.55 -10.33
N HIS A 88 -11.96 8.57 -9.83
CA HIS A 88 -12.52 7.23 -9.61
C HIS A 88 -13.75 7.29 -8.71
N SER A 89 -14.79 6.61 -9.11
CA SER A 89 -16.03 6.48 -8.36
C SER A 89 -16.42 5.01 -8.25
N TYR A 90 -16.95 4.60 -7.09
CA TYR A 90 -17.25 3.21 -6.78
C TYR A 90 -18.68 2.98 -6.29
N GLY A 91 -19.36 4.03 -5.79
CA GLY A 91 -20.68 3.91 -5.17
C GLY A 91 -20.62 3.18 -3.82
N VAL A 92 -21.79 2.98 -3.21
CA VAL A 92 -21.91 2.25 -1.94
C VAL A 92 -22.64 0.94 -2.23
N ALA A 93 -21.96 -0.18 -1.96
CA ALA A 93 -22.55 -1.50 -2.08
C ALA A 93 -23.59 -1.73 -0.98
N GLU A 94 -24.64 -2.48 -1.29
CA GLU A 94 -25.72 -2.84 -0.38
C GLU A 94 -26.08 -4.31 -0.53
N ASN A 95 -26.45 -4.96 0.56
CA ASN A 95 -26.89 -6.37 0.58
C ASN A 95 -25.91 -7.31 -0.14
N GLU A 96 -24.64 -7.20 0.14
CA GLU A 96 -23.55 -7.96 -0.49
C GLU A 96 -23.54 -7.84 -2.04
N THR A 97 -24.04 -6.74 -2.58
CA THR A 97 -24.06 -6.49 -4.02
C THR A 97 -23.23 -5.28 -4.38
N ALA A 98 -22.26 -5.44 -5.29
CA ALA A 98 -21.46 -4.33 -5.78
C ALA A 98 -22.32 -3.25 -6.41
N HIS A 99 -21.99 -2.00 -6.16
CA HIS A 99 -22.71 -0.89 -6.78
C HIS A 99 -22.43 -0.84 -8.29
N SER A 100 -23.44 -0.50 -9.08
CA SER A 100 -23.33 -0.46 -10.55
C SER A 100 -22.22 0.46 -11.07
N ILE A 101 -21.86 1.51 -10.34
CA ILE A 101 -20.72 2.38 -10.68
C ILE A 101 -19.42 1.57 -10.71
N SER A 102 -19.15 0.76 -9.69
CA SER A 102 -17.93 -0.09 -9.65
C SER A 102 -17.93 -1.12 -10.78
N VAL A 103 -19.08 -1.76 -11.02
CA VAL A 103 -19.24 -2.74 -12.11
C VAL A 103 -18.98 -2.08 -13.47
N ASN A 104 -19.55 -0.89 -13.70
CA ASN A 104 -19.36 -0.16 -14.95
C ASN A 104 -17.91 0.33 -15.11
N SER A 105 -17.23 0.71 -14.03
CA SER A 105 -15.80 1.07 -14.09
C SER A 105 -14.95 -0.13 -14.49
N GLN A 106 -15.19 -1.30 -13.92
CA GLN A 106 -14.48 -2.51 -14.30
C GLN A 106 -14.73 -2.87 -15.78
N LYS A 107 -15.98 -2.85 -16.18
CA LYS A 107 -16.37 -3.10 -17.57
C LYS A 107 -15.71 -2.12 -18.55
N PHE A 108 -15.64 -0.84 -18.20
CA PHE A 108 -14.94 0.17 -19.01
C PHE A 108 -13.46 -0.20 -19.22
N PHE A 109 -12.76 -0.62 -18.16
CA PHE A 109 -11.36 -1.03 -18.28
C PHE A 109 -11.19 -2.26 -19.16
N GLU A 110 -12.06 -3.25 -19.01
CA GLU A 110 -12.04 -4.48 -19.83
C GLU A 110 -12.34 -4.18 -21.31
N GLU A 111 -13.39 -3.41 -21.60
CA GLU A 111 -13.78 -3.03 -22.98
C GLU A 111 -12.69 -2.21 -23.69
N LYS A 112 -11.96 -1.41 -22.95
CA LYS A 112 -10.86 -0.59 -23.48
C LYS A 112 -9.52 -1.31 -23.51
N GLY A 113 -9.41 -2.47 -22.87
CA GLY A 113 -8.17 -3.23 -22.74
C GLY A 113 -7.15 -2.61 -21.78
N TYR A 114 -7.60 -1.80 -20.83
CA TYR A 114 -6.74 -1.27 -19.78
C TYR A 114 -6.45 -2.34 -18.73
N ASN A 115 -5.18 -2.48 -18.36
CA ASN A 115 -4.77 -3.35 -17.25
C ASN A 115 -5.12 -2.68 -15.92
N ALA A 116 -6.39 -2.76 -15.52
CA ALA A 116 -6.92 -2.09 -14.34
C ALA A 116 -7.96 -2.94 -13.62
N LEU A 117 -7.98 -2.85 -12.30
CA LEU A 117 -8.85 -3.60 -11.41
C LEU A 117 -9.62 -2.63 -10.49
N THR A 118 -10.94 -2.73 -10.50
CA THR A 118 -11.84 -2.07 -9.54
C THR A 118 -12.49 -3.09 -8.60
N LEU A 119 -12.91 -4.22 -9.14
CA LEU A 119 -13.46 -5.37 -8.42
C LEU A 119 -13.29 -6.64 -9.26
N ASP A 120 -13.21 -7.77 -8.59
CA ASP A 120 -13.22 -9.08 -9.24
C ASP A 120 -14.65 -9.46 -9.61
N THR A 121 -14.92 -9.59 -10.91
CA THR A 121 -16.23 -9.93 -11.46
C THR A 121 -16.45 -11.43 -11.66
N THR A 122 -15.55 -12.28 -11.16
CA THR A 122 -15.63 -13.74 -11.28
C THR A 122 -16.92 -14.24 -10.58
N GLU A 123 -17.79 -14.89 -11.35
CA GLU A 123 -19.05 -15.40 -10.82
C GLU A 123 -18.85 -16.45 -9.72
N GLY A 124 -19.66 -16.34 -8.67
CA GLY A 124 -19.63 -17.28 -7.54
C GLY A 124 -18.45 -17.12 -6.59
N THR A 125 -17.57 -16.15 -6.83
CA THR A 125 -16.51 -15.85 -5.87
C THR A 125 -17.05 -15.21 -4.60
N LYS A 126 -16.46 -15.56 -3.45
CA LYS A 126 -16.55 -14.75 -2.21
C LYS A 126 -15.18 -14.23 -1.81
N LYS A 127 -14.27 -14.11 -2.78
CA LYS A 127 -12.95 -13.50 -2.57
C LYS A 127 -13.07 -12.00 -2.41
N ILE A 128 -12.23 -11.45 -1.55
CA ILE A 128 -12.08 -10.00 -1.32
C ILE A 128 -10.59 -9.68 -1.19
N TYR A 129 -10.23 -8.49 -1.57
CA TYR A 129 -8.84 -8.04 -1.67
C TYR A 129 -8.64 -6.86 -0.74
N LEU A 130 -7.80 -7.03 0.29
CA LEU A 130 -7.52 -5.98 1.26
C LEU A 130 -6.34 -5.13 0.81
N THR A 131 -6.55 -3.82 0.72
CA THR A 131 -5.52 -2.89 0.28
C THR A 131 -5.45 -1.65 1.18
N PHE A 132 -4.25 -1.12 1.33
CA PHE A 132 -3.97 0.08 2.12
C PHE A 132 -3.21 1.10 1.29
N ASP A 133 -3.59 2.38 1.39
CA ASP A 133 -2.76 3.47 0.93
C ASP A 133 -1.92 4.00 2.11
N VAL A 134 -0.62 4.16 1.87
CA VAL A 134 0.37 4.50 2.89
C VAL A 134 1.22 5.67 2.40
N GLY A 135 0.71 6.87 2.64
CA GLY A 135 1.40 8.12 2.26
C GLY A 135 2.32 8.65 3.37
N TYR A 136 2.01 8.32 4.62
CA TYR A 136 2.83 8.58 5.80
C TYR A 136 2.39 7.66 6.95
N ASP A 137 3.28 7.41 7.92
CA ASP A 137 2.95 6.64 9.11
C ASP A 137 2.44 7.55 10.23
N ASN A 138 1.38 7.12 10.90
CA ASN A 138 0.79 7.75 12.09
C ASN A 138 0.85 6.81 13.32
N GLY A 139 1.79 5.85 13.31
CA GLY A 139 1.99 4.88 14.40
C GLY A 139 1.06 3.67 14.36
N TYR A 140 0.25 3.51 13.31
CA TYR A 140 -0.72 2.41 13.21
C TYR A 140 -0.29 1.29 12.24
N THR A 141 0.68 1.53 11.38
CA THR A 141 1.18 0.54 10.41
C THR A 141 1.62 -0.75 11.11
N GLU A 142 2.34 -0.65 12.20
CA GLU A 142 2.78 -1.81 12.98
C GLU A 142 1.60 -2.60 13.58
N ILE A 143 0.56 -1.95 14.05
CA ILE A 143 -0.65 -2.59 14.58
C ILE A 143 -1.36 -3.36 13.47
N ILE A 144 -1.50 -2.75 12.29
CA ILE A 144 -2.08 -3.37 11.11
C ILE A 144 -1.31 -4.63 10.72
N LEU A 145 0.03 -4.54 10.60
CA LEU A 145 0.88 -5.66 10.24
C LEU A 145 0.80 -6.81 11.28
N ASN A 146 0.78 -6.48 12.57
CA ASN A 146 0.60 -7.47 13.63
C ASN A 146 -0.74 -8.22 13.49
N THR A 147 -1.82 -7.48 13.23
CA THR A 147 -3.15 -8.06 13.03
C THR A 147 -3.20 -8.95 11.79
N LEU A 148 -2.65 -8.48 10.67
CA LEU A 148 -2.60 -9.26 9.42
C LEU A 148 -1.82 -10.58 9.62
N LYS A 149 -0.69 -10.51 10.31
CA LYS A 149 0.12 -11.69 10.66
C LYS A 149 -0.64 -12.66 11.56
N GLU A 150 -1.27 -12.17 12.62
CA GLU A 150 -2.08 -12.99 13.54
C GLU A 150 -3.24 -13.66 12.79
N LYS A 151 -3.90 -12.94 11.91
CA LYS A 151 -5.05 -13.45 11.15
C LYS A 151 -4.64 -14.24 9.90
N GLY A 152 -3.36 -14.28 9.53
CA GLY A 152 -2.89 -14.94 8.31
C GLY A 152 -3.53 -14.37 7.05
N VAL A 153 -3.56 -13.03 6.92
CA VAL A 153 -4.12 -12.32 5.77
C VAL A 153 -3.02 -11.57 5.05
N THR A 154 -2.92 -11.78 3.74
CA THR A 154 -2.06 -10.99 2.86
C THR A 154 -2.82 -9.77 2.36
N ALA A 155 -2.17 -8.60 2.37
CA ALA A 155 -2.71 -7.34 1.86
C ALA A 155 -1.75 -6.69 0.85
N ALA A 156 -2.24 -5.69 0.13
CA ALA A 156 -1.39 -4.83 -0.68
C ALA A 156 -1.30 -3.43 -0.06
N PHE A 157 -0.09 -2.92 0.07
CA PHE A 157 0.23 -1.60 0.59
C PHE A 157 0.76 -0.73 -0.55
N PHE A 158 0.01 0.29 -0.95
CA PHE A 158 0.45 1.25 -1.96
C PHE A 158 1.18 2.39 -1.25
N CYS A 159 2.51 2.36 -1.32
CA CYS A 159 3.38 3.27 -0.61
C CYS A 159 3.89 4.39 -1.51
N THR A 160 4.14 5.57 -0.92
CA THR A 160 4.93 6.63 -1.56
C THR A 160 6.41 6.47 -1.24
N VAL A 161 7.29 7.15 -2.00
CA VAL A 161 8.73 7.13 -1.69
C VAL A 161 9.02 7.77 -0.34
N ASP A 162 8.26 8.80 0.03
CA ASP A 162 8.50 9.49 1.31
C ASP A 162 8.13 8.60 2.49
N GLU A 163 7.09 7.78 2.38
CA GLU A 163 6.78 6.76 3.40
C GLU A 163 7.91 5.73 3.49
N MET A 164 8.36 5.19 2.35
CA MET A 164 9.46 4.22 2.36
C MET A 164 10.75 4.74 2.98
N LYS A 165 11.00 6.05 2.87
CA LYS A 165 12.15 6.70 3.50
C LYS A 165 11.98 6.91 4.99
N SER A 166 10.76 7.26 5.41
CA SER A 166 10.46 7.59 6.80
C SER A 166 10.30 6.35 7.67
N ASN A 167 9.79 5.26 7.08
CA ASN A 167 9.51 4.00 7.80
C ASN A 167 10.02 2.76 7.06
N PRO A 168 11.34 2.67 6.79
CA PRO A 168 11.90 1.56 6.01
C PRO A 168 11.73 0.19 6.70
N SER A 169 11.67 0.15 8.03
CA SER A 169 11.45 -1.09 8.77
C SER A 169 10.05 -1.68 8.54
N ALA A 170 9.03 -0.83 8.49
CA ALA A 170 7.67 -1.29 8.17
C ALA A 170 7.57 -1.81 6.72
N VAL A 171 8.21 -1.13 5.77
CA VAL A 171 8.26 -1.58 4.37
C VAL A 171 8.98 -2.93 4.23
N ALA A 172 10.15 -3.07 4.85
CA ALA A 172 10.86 -4.35 4.89
C ALA A 172 10.01 -5.45 5.53
N ARG A 173 9.27 -5.12 6.58
CA ARG A 173 8.35 -6.03 7.24
C ARG A 173 7.17 -6.43 6.34
N MET A 174 6.56 -5.48 5.62
CA MET A 174 5.51 -5.77 4.64
C MET A 174 5.97 -6.82 3.63
N ILE A 175 7.15 -6.63 3.05
CA ILE A 175 7.73 -7.54 2.06
C ILE A 175 8.04 -8.90 2.71
N ASN A 176 8.69 -8.91 3.86
CA ASN A 176 9.11 -10.14 4.56
C ASN A 176 7.93 -10.99 5.07
N GLU A 177 6.79 -10.36 5.34
CA GLU A 177 5.58 -11.06 5.80
C GLU A 177 4.66 -11.46 4.62
N GLY A 178 5.12 -11.25 3.36
CA GLY A 178 4.42 -11.71 2.16
C GLY A 178 3.34 -10.76 1.65
N HIS A 179 3.34 -9.50 2.11
CA HIS A 179 2.46 -8.48 1.59
C HIS A 179 3.02 -7.90 0.30
N ILE A 180 2.14 -7.32 -0.51
CA ILE A 180 2.53 -6.60 -1.72
C ILE A 180 2.81 -5.15 -1.35
N VAL A 181 3.97 -4.63 -1.77
CA VAL A 181 4.27 -3.20 -1.74
C VAL A 181 4.12 -2.64 -3.14
N GLY A 182 2.99 -1.99 -3.40
CA GLY A 182 2.64 -1.41 -4.69
C GLY A 182 3.09 0.03 -4.83
N ASN A 183 3.20 0.46 -6.08
CA ASN A 183 3.63 1.80 -6.45
C ASN A 183 2.49 2.82 -6.28
N HIS A 184 2.69 3.81 -5.40
CA HIS A 184 1.77 4.93 -5.21
C HIS A 184 2.41 6.28 -5.58
N THR A 185 3.31 6.24 -6.58
CA THR A 185 4.13 7.33 -7.09
C THR A 185 5.24 7.79 -6.12
N LYS A 186 6.09 8.64 -6.63
CA LYS A 186 7.18 9.22 -5.86
C LYS A 186 6.68 10.31 -4.90
N ASN A 187 5.87 11.26 -5.40
CA ASN A 187 5.48 12.48 -4.69
C ASN A 187 3.97 12.65 -4.53
N HIS A 188 3.16 11.66 -4.91
CA HIS A 188 1.70 11.66 -4.78
C HIS A 188 0.97 12.78 -5.55
N PRO A 189 1.34 13.13 -6.79
CA PRO A 189 0.60 14.10 -7.60
C PRO A 189 -0.71 13.52 -8.15
N SER A 190 -1.61 14.38 -8.63
CA SER A 190 -2.67 13.95 -9.53
C SER A 190 -2.05 13.59 -10.89
N MET A 191 -2.04 12.30 -11.24
CA MET A 191 -1.44 11.82 -12.49
C MET A 191 -2.15 12.37 -13.73
N ALA A 192 -3.41 12.82 -13.60
CA ALA A 192 -4.16 13.44 -14.68
C ALA A 192 -3.87 14.94 -14.88
N GLU A 193 -3.05 15.54 -14.01
CA GLU A 193 -2.75 16.98 -14.02
C GLU A 193 -1.26 17.28 -14.29
N ILE A 194 -0.48 16.25 -14.57
CA ILE A 194 0.94 16.35 -14.91
C ILE A 194 1.20 15.82 -16.33
N SER A 195 2.32 16.22 -16.91
CA SER A 195 2.73 15.76 -18.25
C SER A 195 3.07 14.27 -18.29
N ARG A 196 3.07 13.69 -19.48
CA ARG A 196 3.43 12.28 -19.69
C ARG A 196 4.83 11.97 -19.16
N GLU A 197 5.80 12.86 -19.37
CA GLU A 197 7.16 12.72 -18.83
C GLU A 197 7.15 12.70 -17.30
N GLU A 198 6.42 13.62 -16.69
CA GLU A 198 6.30 13.68 -15.22
C GLU A 198 5.61 12.42 -14.68
N MET A 199 4.60 11.86 -15.37
CA MET A 199 3.98 10.59 -15.00
C MET A 199 5.02 9.46 -14.97
N ILE A 200 5.85 9.37 -16.01
CA ILE A 200 6.91 8.35 -16.11
C ILE A 200 7.94 8.53 -14.99
N GLU A 201 8.36 9.77 -14.71
CA GLU A 201 9.31 10.06 -13.63
C GLU A 201 8.73 9.74 -12.23
N GLU A 202 7.46 9.97 -12.01
CA GLU A 202 6.77 9.61 -10.76
C GLU A 202 6.74 8.10 -10.54
N ILE A 203 6.41 7.34 -11.58
CA ILE A 203 6.36 5.87 -11.53
C ILE A 203 7.77 5.28 -11.36
N LYS A 204 8.73 5.73 -12.19
CA LYS A 204 10.13 5.29 -12.13
C LYS A 204 10.80 5.65 -10.80
N GLY A 205 10.53 6.85 -10.30
CA GLY A 205 11.12 7.29 -9.04
C GLY A 205 10.77 6.40 -7.86
N PHE A 206 9.56 5.84 -7.85
CA PHE A 206 9.18 4.81 -6.89
C PHE A 206 9.92 3.49 -7.16
N ASP A 207 9.86 3.00 -8.40
CA ASP A 207 10.43 1.70 -8.78
C ASP A 207 11.96 1.65 -8.55
N ASP A 208 12.66 2.71 -8.93
CA ASP A 208 14.09 2.84 -8.68
C ASP A 208 14.42 2.84 -7.17
N TYR A 209 13.59 3.53 -6.37
CA TYR A 209 13.81 3.59 -4.94
C TYR A 209 13.60 2.22 -4.27
N ILE A 210 12.50 1.54 -4.54
CA ILE A 210 12.18 0.26 -3.90
C ILE A 210 13.16 -0.84 -4.35
N ARG A 211 13.57 -0.87 -5.62
CA ARG A 211 14.58 -1.81 -6.11
C ARG A 211 15.93 -1.57 -5.46
N THR A 212 16.37 -0.32 -5.39
CA THR A 212 17.69 0.03 -4.86
C THR A 212 17.78 -0.23 -3.36
N ASN A 213 16.72 0.08 -2.60
CA ASN A 213 16.77 0.02 -1.14
C ASN A 213 16.24 -1.30 -0.55
N PHE A 214 15.38 -2.01 -1.29
CA PHE A 214 14.72 -3.22 -0.79
C PHE A 214 14.93 -4.44 -1.70
N GLY A 215 15.54 -4.30 -2.89
CA GLY A 215 15.71 -5.40 -3.84
C GLY A 215 14.37 -6.00 -4.29
N TYR A 216 13.30 -5.22 -4.25
CA TYR A 216 11.93 -5.65 -4.47
C TYR A 216 11.28 -4.85 -5.60
N SER A 217 10.31 -5.44 -6.27
CA SER A 217 9.35 -4.72 -7.10
C SER A 217 8.03 -5.47 -7.18
N SER A 218 6.97 -4.78 -7.54
CA SER A 218 5.68 -5.40 -7.82
C SER A 218 5.01 -4.76 -9.03
N PRO A 219 4.15 -5.49 -9.76
CA PRO A 219 3.49 -4.98 -10.95
C PRO A 219 2.20 -4.21 -10.63
N PHE A 220 2.03 -3.73 -9.42
CA PHE A 220 0.80 -3.08 -8.99
C PHE A 220 1.02 -1.60 -8.73
N PHE A 221 0.13 -0.79 -9.30
CA PHE A 221 0.13 0.66 -9.19
C PHE A 221 -1.22 1.15 -8.69
N ARG A 222 -1.24 2.23 -7.91
CA ARG A 222 -2.47 2.92 -7.55
C ARG A 222 -2.32 4.41 -7.81
N PHE A 223 -3.28 4.97 -8.53
CA PHE A 223 -3.35 6.41 -8.80
C PHE A 223 -3.61 7.19 -7.52
N PRO A 224 -2.75 8.17 -7.19
CA PRO A 224 -3.01 9.10 -6.10
C PRO A 224 -4.41 9.72 -6.21
N LYS A 225 -5.11 9.80 -5.09
CA LYS A 225 -6.48 10.36 -5.00
C LYS A 225 -7.52 9.64 -5.88
N GLY A 226 -7.15 8.54 -6.55
CA GLY A 226 -8.00 7.92 -7.58
C GLY A 226 -8.20 8.80 -8.82
N GLU A 227 -7.33 9.77 -9.06
CA GLU A 227 -7.40 10.67 -10.20
C GLU A 227 -6.54 10.16 -11.35
N TYR A 228 -7.15 9.93 -12.50
CA TYR A 228 -6.51 9.38 -13.69
C TYR A 228 -7.07 9.98 -14.98
N SER A 229 -6.42 9.67 -16.10
CA SER A 229 -6.93 9.87 -17.45
C SER A 229 -6.72 8.59 -18.27
N GLU A 230 -7.32 8.48 -19.46
CA GLU A 230 -7.04 7.33 -20.34
C GLU A 230 -5.57 7.30 -20.76
N GLU A 231 -4.95 8.47 -20.96
CA GLU A 231 -3.50 8.55 -21.19
C GLU A 231 -2.68 8.03 -19.99
N ALA A 232 -3.07 8.39 -18.77
CA ALA A 232 -2.36 7.92 -17.57
C ALA A 232 -2.49 6.40 -17.37
N LEU A 233 -3.64 5.80 -17.73
CA LEU A 233 -3.82 4.35 -17.76
C LEU A 233 -2.92 3.67 -18.80
N ASP A 234 -2.76 4.28 -19.98
CA ASP A 234 -1.85 3.81 -21.03
C ASP A 234 -0.39 3.88 -20.56
N VAL A 235 0.01 4.96 -19.92
CA VAL A 235 1.36 5.10 -19.35
C VAL A 235 1.64 3.99 -18.34
N THR A 236 0.77 3.82 -17.35
CA THR A 236 0.97 2.78 -16.31
C THR A 236 0.97 1.37 -16.91
N GLY A 237 0.04 1.07 -17.82
CA GLY A 237 -0.06 -0.22 -18.49
C GLY A 237 1.15 -0.52 -19.37
N SER A 238 1.63 0.45 -20.16
CA SER A 238 2.84 0.29 -20.99
C SER A 238 4.12 0.14 -20.16
N MET A 239 4.13 0.62 -18.94
CA MET A 239 5.20 0.38 -17.96
C MET A 239 5.08 -0.99 -17.24
N GLY A 240 4.10 -1.83 -17.61
CA GLY A 240 3.92 -3.17 -17.06
C GLY A 240 3.12 -3.22 -15.76
N TYR A 241 2.49 -2.11 -15.36
CA TYR A 241 1.70 -2.07 -14.14
C TYR A 241 0.23 -2.43 -14.38
N MET A 242 -0.37 -3.09 -13.40
CA MET A 242 -1.82 -3.14 -13.22
C MET A 242 -2.24 -1.98 -12.31
N SER A 243 -3.16 -1.17 -12.79
CA SER A 243 -3.74 -0.07 -12.01
C SER A 243 -4.83 -0.61 -11.08
N VAL A 244 -4.61 -0.55 -9.77
CA VAL A 244 -5.53 -1.10 -8.77
C VAL A 244 -6.34 0.03 -8.13
N PHE A 245 -7.61 0.10 -8.47
CA PHE A 245 -8.61 0.96 -7.83
C PHE A 245 -9.31 0.21 -6.69
N TRP A 246 -10.55 0.57 -6.38
CA TRP A 246 -11.32 -0.03 -5.30
C TRP A 246 -12.82 0.00 -5.60
N SER A 247 -13.56 -0.88 -4.99
CA SER A 247 -15.03 -0.89 -5.02
C SER A 247 -15.66 -0.66 -3.65
N LEU A 248 -14.83 -0.63 -2.61
CA LEU A 248 -15.23 -0.31 -1.24
C LEU A 248 -14.20 0.61 -0.60
N ALA A 249 -14.63 1.77 -0.16
CA ALA A 249 -13.85 2.72 0.62
C ALA A 249 -14.76 3.59 1.49
N TYR A 250 -14.18 4.38 2.36
CA TYR A 250 -14.84 5.47 3.08
C TYR A 250 -13.82 6.53 3.50
N ALA A 251 -14.28 7.66 4.03
CA ALA A 251 -13.39 8.75 4.46
C ALA A 251 -12.73 8.41 5.81
N ASP A 252 -11.64 7.66 5.77
CA ASP A 252 -10.86 7.19 6.91
C ASP A 252 -9.50 7.87 7.07
N TRP A 253 -9.07 8.63 6.04
CA TRP A 253 -7.77 9.31 5.99
C TRP A 253 -7.68 10.55 6.89
N ASP A 254 -8.81 11.14 7.29
CA ASP A 254 -8.81 12.31 8.15
C ASP A 254 -8.55 11.91 9.60
N VAL A 255 -7.29 12.04 10.01
CA VAL A 255 -6.82 11.67 11.36
C VAL A 255 -7.46 12.48 12.46
N ASN A 256 -8.04 13.65 12.12
CA ASN A 256 -8.73 14.52 13.08
C ASN A 256 -10.24 14.24 13.17
N ASN A 257 -10.77 13.35 12.33
CA ASN A 257 -12.19 13.02 12.25
C ASN A 257 -12.46 11.52 12.35
N GLN A 258 -11.66 10.83 13.14
CA GLN A 258 -11.89 9.43 13.45
C GLN A 258 -13.16 9.29 14.29
N LYS A 259 -13.97 8.29 14.02
CA LYS A 259 -15.28 8.08 14.66
C LYS A 259 -15.20 7.09 15.82
N SER A 260 -14.79 5.86 15.49
CA SER A 260 -14.48 4.77 16.41
C SER A 260 -14.11 3.50 15.61
N PRO A 261 -13.41 2.54 16.20
CA PRO A 261 -13.21 1.21 15.59
C PRO A 261 -14.52 0.52 15.20
N SER A 262 -15.57 0.65 16.04
CA SER A 262 -16.89 0.09 15.71
C SER A 262 -17.52 0.75 14.48
N HIS A 263 -17.29 2.04 14.26
CA HIS A 263 -17.75 2.71 13.04
C HIS A 263 -17.01 2.19 11.80
N ALA A 264 -15.69 2.03 11.88
CA ALA A 264 -14.87 1.46 10.81
C ALA A 264 -15.35 0.04 10.46
N HIS A 265 -15.48 -0.83 11.46
CA HIS A 265 -16.02 -2.18 11.30
C HIS A 265 -17.38 -2.19 10.61
N ASN A 266 -18.37 -1.47 11.16
CA ASN A 266 -19.72 -1.46 10.62
C ASN A 266 -19.76 -0.90 9.20
N THR A 267 -18.95 0.11 8.89
CA THR A 267 -18.88 0.70 7.56
C THR A 267 -18.34 -0.29 6.54
N VAL A 268 -17.25 -1.00 6.84
CA VAL A 268 -16.69 -2.00 5.94
C VAL A 268 -17.65 -3.17 5.77
N ILE A 269 -18.16 -3.74 6.86
CA ILE A 269 -19.01 -4.93 6.81
C ILE A 269 -20.34 -4.65 6.11
N SER A 270 -20.94 -3.46 6.30
CA SER A 270 -22.18 -3.11 5.61
C SER A 270 -22.03 -2.92 4.09
N ARG A 271 -20.81 -2.73 3.62
CA ARG A 271 -20.49 -2.47 2.20
C ARG A 271 -19.72 -3.60 1.53
N ILE A 272 -19.38 -4.65 2.28
CA ILE A 272 -18.65 -5.80 1.74
C ILE A 272 -19.49 -6.50 0.67
N HIS A 273 -18.87 -6.95 -0.39
CA HIS A 273 -19.50 -7.69 -1.48
C HIS A 273 -18.48 -8.63 -2.14
N PRO A 274 -18.93 -9.70 -2.82
CA PRO A 274 -18.04 -10.58 -3.57
C PRO A 274 -17.17 -9.80 -4.55
N GLY A 275 -15.88 -10.14 -4.60
CA GLY A 275 -14.91 -9.52 -5.48
C GLY A 275 -14.46 -8.11 -5.04
N ALA A 276 -14.82 -7.65 -3.83
CA ALA A 276 -14.48 -6.31 -3.37
C ALA A 276 -12.97 -6.09 -3.29
N VAL A 277 -12.49 -5.03 -3.92
CA VAL A 277 -11.21 -4.42 -3.60
C VAL A 277 -11.45 -3.35 -2.55
N ILE A 278 -10.95 -3.58 -1.35
CA ILE A 278 -11.17 -2.73 -0.18
C ILE A 278 -10.01 -1.77 -0.03
N LEU A 279 -10.27 -0.47 -0.09
CA LEU A 279 -9.30 0.57 0.22
C LEU A 279 -9.49 1.05 1.66
N LEU A 280 -8.43 0.94 2.44
CA LEU A 280 -8.25 1.54 3.76
C LEU A 280 -6.98 2.39 3.77
N HIS A 281 -6.87 3.31 4.72
CA HIS A 281 -5.64 4.09 4.93
C HIS A 281 -4.96 3.68 6.23
N ALA A 282 -3.65 3.44 6.17
CA ALA A 282 -2.86 2.99 7.32
C ALA A 282 -2.74 4.05 8.44
N VAL A 283 -3.02 5.31 8.11
CA VAL A 283 -3.03 6.42 9.09
C VAL A 283 -4.23 6.39 10.04
N SER A 284 -5.25 5.58 9.74
CA SER A 284 -6.50 5.53 10.52
C SER A 284 -6.34 4.69 11.78
N SER A 285 -6.52 5.32 12.95
CA SER A 285 -6.59 4.61 14.22
C SER A 285 -7.78 3.66 14.28
N ASP A 286 -8.90 4.06 13.70
CA ASP A 286 -10.12 3.28 13.71
C ASP A 286 -9.97 1.99 12.91
N ASN A 287 -9.35 2.07 11.71
CA ASN A 287 -9.05 0.90 10.91
C ASN A 287 -8.09 -0.05 11.61
N ALA A 288 -7.00 0.48 12.17
CA ALA A 288 -5.99 -0.33 12.83
C ALA A 288 -6.58 -1.17 13.97
N HIS A 289 -7.48 -0.57 14.77
CA HIS A 289 -8.10 -1.28 15.90
C HIS A 289 -9.32 -2.11 15.51
N ALA A 290 -9.96 -1.85 14.37
CA ALA A 290 -11.10 -2.63 13.88
C ALA A 290 -10.71 -3.81 13.00
N LEU A 291 -9.48 -3.82 12.45
CA LEU A 291 -9.08 -4.74 11.39
C LEU A 291 -9.29 -6.21 11.76
N GLY A 292 -8.94 -6.60 12.99
CA GLY A 292 -9.13 -7.98 13.46
C GLY A 292 -10.58 -8.41 13.43
N ASP A 293 -11.48 -7.57 13.93
CA ASP A 293 -12.93 -7.83 13.95
C ASP A 293 -13.53 -7.80 12.53
N ILE A 294 -13.03 -6.93 11.66
CA ILE A 294 -13.42 -6.90 10.23
C ILE A 294 -13.09 -8.23 9.57
N ILE A 295 -11.86 -8.73 9.76
CA ILE A 295 -11.41 -10.00 9.17
C ILE A 295 -12.26 -11.17 9.68
N ASP A 296 -12.46 -11.26 10.98
CA ASP A 296 -13.24 -12.34 11.60
C ASP A 296 -14.71 -12.32 11.14
N THR A 297 -15.33 -11.12 11.11
CA THR A 297 -16.70 -10.96 10.67
C THR A 297 -16.87 -11.32 9.19
N ALA A 298 -15.97 -10.84 8.32
CA ALA A 298 -16.00 -11.18 6.89
C ALA A 298 -15.85 -12.68 6.66
N ARG A 299 -14.95 -13.37 7.38
CA ARG A 299 -14.80 -14.83 7.33
C ARG A 299 -16.06 -15.56 7.80
N ASN A 300 -16.71 -15.08 8.86
CA ASN A 300 -17.97 -15.64 9.34
C ASN A 300 -19.11 -15.46 8.33
N MET A 301 -19.05 -14.45 7.47
CA MET A 301 -19.97 -14.26 6.34
C MET A 301 -19.60 -15.13 5.12
N GLY A 302 -18.51 -15.90 5.20
CA GLY A 302 -18.01 -16.79 4.15
C GLY A 302 -17.11 -16.12 3.13
N TYR A 303 -16.55 -14.93 3.42
CA TYR A 303 -15.58 -14.29 2.55
C TYR A 303 -14.17 -14.85 2.79
N GLU A 304 -13.40 -14.91 1.72
CA GLU A 304 -11.99 -15.30 1.71
C GLU A 304 -11.14 -14.09 1.35
N PHE A 305 -10.14 -13.78 2.18
CA PHE A 305 -9.15 -12.75 1.87
C PHE A 305 -8.12 -13.32 0.90
N GLU A 306 -8.00 -12.71 -0.26
CA GLU A 306 -7.11 -13.16 -1.32
C GLU A 306 -6.07 -12.08 -1.65
N SER A 307 -4.89 -12.50 -2.13
CA SER A 307 -3.89 -11.59 -2.67
C SER A 307 -4.29 -11.09 -4.05
N ILE A 308 -4.11 -9.80 -4.33
CA ILE A 308 -4.33 -9.25 -5.68
C ILE A 308 -3.40 -9.87 -6.73
N GLU A 309 -2.31 -10.50 -6.32
CA GLU A 309 -1.43 -11.29 -7.17
C GLU A 309 -2.18 -12.43 -7.86
N ASN A 310 -3.05 -13.09 -7.12
CA ASN A 310 -3.81 -14.21 -7.62
C ASN A 310 -4.86 -13.79 -8.66
N TYR A 311 -5.41 -12.58 -8.55
CA TYR A 311 -6.30 -12.03 -9.59
C TYR A 311 -5.58 -11.92 -10.93
N ARG A 312 -4.32 -11.49 -10.95
CA ARG A 312 -3.51 -11.37 -12.17
C ARG A 312 -3.22 -12.72 -12.84
N ASN A 313 -3.07 -13.79 -12.07
CA ASN A 313 -2.73 -15.12 -12.58
C ASN A 313 -3.90 -15.82 -13.28
N TYR A 314 -5.10 -15.27 -13.23
CA TYR A 314 -6.30 -15.81 -13.88
C TYR A 314 -6.59 -15.18 -15.26
N ASN A 315 -5.83 -14.16 -15.68
CA ASN A 315 -5.92 -13.50 -16.97
C ASN A 315 -4.59 -13.59 -17.73
#